data_0d88c282c1bf6365d03f586bbc9ccfb1
#
_entry.id   0d88c282c1bf6365d03f586bbc9ccfb1
#
_cell.length_a   1.000
_cell.length_b   1.000
_cell.length_c   1.000
_cell.angle_alpha   90.00
_cell.angle_beta   90.00
_cell.angle_gamma   90.00
#
_symmetry.space_group_name_H-M   'P 1'
#
loop_
_entity.id
_entity.type
_entity.pdbx_description
1 polymer ?
#
loop_
_entity_poly.entity_id
_entity_poly.type
_entity_poly.pdbx_seq_one_letter_code
_entity_poly.pdbx_strand_id
1 'polypeptide(L)'
;MTGAAPSGVVTFLFTDVEGSTRRWEADAEGMRAALAAHDEVLRKAIEAHGGSLFKHTGDGVCAAFASPKSAVDSAITAQRALELPVRMGIATGEAELREGDYFGAVLNRAARVMAAGHGGQILVADSTAGLLSGIDLRETGHTGENPQFV
;
A
#
# COMPACT_ATOMS: atom_id res chain seq x y z
N MET A 1 11.49 -18.52 2.35
CA MET A 1 11.49 -18.56 0.89
C MET A 1 10.40 -17.63 0.34
N THR A 2 10.79 -16.77 -0.52
CA THR A 2 9.80 -15.94 -1.19
C THR A 2 9.08 -16.79 -2.23
N GLY A 3 7.78 -16.85 -2.17
CA GLY A 3 7.01 -17.52 -3.19
C GLY A 3 7.09 -16.77 -4.51
N ALA A 4 6.58 -17.37 -5.56
CA ALA A 4 6.42 -16.70 -6.83
C ALA A 4 5.49 -15.49 -6.65
N ALA A 5 5.69 -14.44 -7.44
CA ALA A 5 4.80 -13.30 -7.42
C ALA A 5 3.38 -13.75 -7.78
N PRO A 6 2.34 -13.28 -7.07
CA PRO A 6 0.99 -13.70 -7.34
C PRO A 6 0.52 -13.25 -8.73
N SER A 7 -0.40 -14.01 -9.32
CA SER A 7 -0.98 -13.70 -10.62
C SER A 7 -2.48 -14.01 -10.61
N GLY A 8 -3.20 -13.49 -11.59
CA GLY A 8 -4.65 -13.63 -11.65
C GLY A 8 -5.33 -12.60 -10.78
N VAL A 9 -6.06 -13.01 -9.76
CA VAL A 9 -6.65 -12.08 -8.78
C VAL A 9 -5.61 -11.80 -7.72
N VAL A 10 -5.24 -10.51 -7.61
CA VAL A 10 -4.13 -10.06 -6.77
C VAL A 10 -4.61 -8.91 -5.90
N THR A 11 -4.11 -8.84 -4.67
CA THR A 11 -4.33 -7.71 -3.79
C THR A 11 -3.09 -6.83 -3.79
N PHE A 12 -3.28 -5.53 -4.06
CA PHE A 12 -2.18 -4.56 -4.14
C PHE A 12 -2.21 -3.60 -2.98
N LEU A 13 -1.02 -3.30 -2.46
CA LEU A 13 -0.80 -2.25 -1.47
C LEU A 13 0.06 -1.18 -2.13
N PHE A 14 -0.48 0.03 -2.22
CA PHE A 14 0.24 1.21 -2.74
C PHE A 14 0.45 2.19 -1.61
N THR A 15 1.64 2.77 -1.53
CA THR A 15 1.98 3.74 -0.49
C THR A 15 2.66 4.96 -1.08
N ASP A 16 2.48 6.12 -0.42
CA ASP A 16 3.29 7.31 -0.65
C ASP A 16 3.39 8.13 0.64
N VAL A 17 4.27 9.11 0.66
CA VAL A 17 4.43 10.00 1.81
C VAL A 17 3.66 11.29 1.56
N GLU A 18 2.71 11.61 2.45
CA GLU A 18 1.96 12.85 2.37
C GLU A 18 2.90 14.05 2.56
N GLY A 19 2.82 15.01 1.64
CA GLY A 19 3.62 16.22 1.74
C GLY A 19 5.11 16.03 1.47
N SER A 20 5.50 15.00 0.72
CA SER A 20 6.89 14.68 0.47
C SER A 20 7.66 15.82 -0.20
N THR A 21 7.05 16.50 -1.15
CA THR A 21 7.70 17.63 -1.85
C THR A 21 8.13 18.71 -0.88
N ARG A 22 7.26 19.09 0.05
CA ARG A 22 7.58 20.10 1.06
C ARG A 22 8.68 19.64 2.01
N ARG A 23 8.68 18.35 2.35
CA ARG A 23 9.71 17.80 3.23
C ARG A 23 11.08 17.81 2.56
N TRP A 24 11.12 17.46 1.27
CA TRP A 24 12.36 17.56 0.49
C TRP A 24 12.88 19.00 0.42
N GLU A 25 12.00 19.96 0.19
CA GLU A 25 12.37 21.36 0.10
C GLU A 25 12.86 21.91 1.44
N ALA A 26 12.25 21.45 2.54
CA ALA A 26 12.61 21.94 3.87
C ALA A 26 13.92 21.35 4.39
N ASP A 27 14.18 20.06 4.14
CA ASP A 27 15.35 19.37 4.67
C ASP A 27 15.64 18.12 3.84
N ALA A 28 16.42 18.27 2.79
CA ALA A 28 16.72 17.17 1.87
C ALA A 28 17.51 16.05 2.55
N GLU A 29 18.48 16.40 3.42
CA GLU A 29 19.27 15.37 4.11
C GLU A 29 18.43 14.58 5.10
N GLY A 30 17.59 15.27 5.87
CA GLY A 30 16.68 14.63 6.82
C GLY A 30 15.69 13.77 6.10
N MET A 31 15.15 14.22 4.98
CA MET A 31 14.20 13.44 4.18
C MET A 31 14.86 12.20 3.60
N ARG A 32 16.08 12.30 3.15
CA ARG A 32 16.81 11.14 2.61
C ARG A 32 17.00 10.07 3.67
N ALA A 33 17.40 10.46 4.88
CA ALA A 33 17.56 9.54 5.98
C ALA A 33 16.23 8.92 6.41
N ALA A 34 15.17 9.74 6.48
CA ALA A 34 13.83 9.28 6.84
C ALA A 34 13.29 8.28 5.82
N LEU A 35 13.53 8.51 4.52
CA LEU A 35 13.09 7.58 3.48
C LEU A 35 13.86 6.27 3.53
N ALA A 36 15.13 6.29 3.88
CA ALA A 36 15.91 5.04 4.04
C ALA A 36 15.28 4.16 5.13
N ALA A 37 14.93 4.75 6.26
CA ALA A 37 14.26 4.04 7.35
C ALA A 37 12.86 3.56 6.92
N HIS A 38 12.12 4.42 6.23
CA HIS A 38 10.80 4.13 5.68
C HIS A 38 10.84 2.92 4.74
N ASP A 39 11.79 2.90 3.82
CA ASP A 39 11.92 1.81 2.85
C ASP A 39 12.19 0.48 3.56
N GLU A 40 13.01 0.50 4.59
CA GLU A 40 13.34 -0.69 5.36
C GLU A 40 12.12 -1.23 6.12
N VAL A 41 11.34 -0.34 6.75
CA VAL A 41 10.12 -0.74 7.45
C VAL A 41 9.14 -1.40 6.49
N LEU A 42 8.90 -0.78 5.33
CA LEU A 42 7.97 -1.32 4.34
C LEU A 42 8.46 -2.64 3.77
N ARG A 43 9.73 -2.73 3.41
CA ARG A 43 10.29 -3.97 2.88
C ARG A 43 10.10 -5.12 3.86
N LYS A 44 10.45 -4.92 5.13
CA LYS A 44 10.31 -5.95 6.16
C LYS A 44 8.87 -6.37 6.38
N ALA A 45 7.94 -5.42 6.46
CA ALA A 45 6.54 -5.71 6.68
C ALA A 45 5.94 -6.49 5.50
N ILE A 46 6.27 -6.09 4.28
CA ILE A 46 5.78 -6.75 3.08
C ILE A 46 6.30 -8.18 3.00
N GLU A 47 7.62 -8.37 3.20
CA GLU A 47 8.22 -9.70 3.14
C GLU A 47 7.72 -10.61 4.27
N ALA A 48 7.54 -10.08 5.46
CA ALA A 48 7.06 -10.85 6.62
C ALA A 48 5.65 -11.42 6.39
N HIS A 49 4.85 -10.77 5.55
CA HIS A 49 3.50 -11.20 5.23
C HIS A 49 3.36 -11.83 3.84
N GLY A 50 4.48 -12.25 3.27
CA GLY A 50 4.49 -12.99 2.01
C GLY A 50 4.21 -12.16 0.77
N GLY A 51 4.33 -10.84 0.86
CA GLY A 51 4.13 -9.96 -0.28
C GLY A 51 5.35 -9.84 -1.18
N SER A 52 5.12 -9.37 -2.39
CA SER A 52 6.16 -9.08 -3.38
C SER A 52 6.21 -7.58 -3.62
N LEU A 53 7.30 -6.93 -3.19
CA LEU A 53 7.52 -5.52 -3.48
C LEU A 53 8.03 -5.44 -4.91
N PHE A 54 7.22 -4.91 -5.83
CA PHE A 54 7.54 -4.95 -7.25
C PHE A 54 7.90 -3.59 -7.84
N LYS A 55 7.66 -2.52 -7.12
CA LYS A 55 7.98 -1.19 -7.64
C LYS A 55 8.28 -0.22 -6.51
N HIS A 56 9.31 0.58 -6.70
CA HIS A 56 9.60 1.76 -5.90
C HIS A 56 9.24 3.00 -6.69
N THR A 57 8.56 3.94 -6.05
CA THR A 57 8.39 5.30 -6.58
C THR A 57 9.34 6.21 -5.80
N GLY A 58 9.32 7.51 -6.05
CA GLY A 58 10.21 8.43 -5.34
C GLY A 58 10.01 8.43 -3.83
N ASP A 59 8.78 8.24 -3.36
CA ASP A 59 8.43 8.34 -1.95
C ASP A 59 7.51 7.21 -1.48
N GLY A 60 7.40 6.15 -2.23
CA GLY A 60 6.51 5.04 -1.85
C GLY A 60 6.89 3.73 -2.50
N VAL A 61 6.06 2.73 -2.25
CA VAL A 61 6.24 1.40 -2.80
C VAL A 61 4.92 0.84 -3.29
N CYS A 62 5.03 -0.14 -4.19
CA CYS A 62 3.90 -0.92 -4.65
C CYS A 62 4.19 -2.40 -4.39
N ALA A 63 3.28 -3.08 -3.73
CA ALA A 63 3.44 -4.49 -3.37
C ALA A 63 2.22 -5.30 -3.77
N ALA A 64 2.45 -6.56 -4.08
CA ALA A 64 1.42 -7.52 -4.48
C ALA A 64 1.32 -8.66 -3.48
N PHE A 65 0.10 -9.07 -3.17
CA PHE A 65 -0.19 -10.13 -2.21
C PHE A 65 -1.19 -11.11 -2.81
N ALA A 66 -1.05 -12.37 -2.47
CA ALA A 66 -2.03 -13.39 -2.87
C ALA A 66 -3.31 -13.33 -2.03
N SER A 67 -3.25 -12.70 -0.86
CA SER A 67 -4.36 -12.66 0.12
C SER A 67 -4.65 -11.22 0.54
N PRO A 68 -5.95 -10.82 0.55
CA PRO A 68 -6.34 -9.52 1.09
C PRO A 68 -5.91 -9.33 2.55
N LYS A 69 -6.05 -10.37 3.37
CA LYS A 69 -5.67 -10.29 4.78
C LYS A 69 -4.18 -10.03 4.96
N SER A 70 -3.34 -10.68 4.16
CA SER A 70 -1.89 -10.48 4.24
C SER A 70 -1.52 -9.04 3.90
N ALA A 71 -2.17 -8.45 2.90
CA ALA A 71 -1.94 -7.06 2.52
C ALA A 71 -2.30 -6.12 3.67
N VAL A 72 -3.47 -6.32 4.29
CA VAL A 72 -3.92 -5.49 5.41
C VAL A 72 -3.01 -5.65 6.62
N ASP A 73 -2.64 -6.88 6.96
CA ASP A 73 -1.74 -7.15 8.09
C ASP A 73 -0.38 -6.49 7.88
N SER A 74 0.14 -6.56 6.65
CA SER A 74 1.39 -5.89 6.27
C SER A 74 1.28 -4.37 6.45
N ALA A 75 0.19 -3.78 5.98
CA ALA A 75 -0.06 -2.35 6.09
C ALA A 75 -0.12 -1.90 7.55
N ILE A 76 -0.83 -2.65 8.39
CA ILE A 76 -0.95 -2.35 9.82
C ILE A 76 0.43 -2.43 10.50
N THR A 77 1.16 -3.50 10.23
CA THR A 77 2.51 -3.69 10.78
C THR A 77 3.42 -2.51 10.41
N ALA A 78 3.40 -2.12 9.15
CA ALA A 78 4.20 -1.01 8.68
C ALA A 78 3.80 0.32 9.33
N GLN A 79 2.49 0.63 9.37
CA GLN A 79 2.02 1.90 9.95
C GLN A 79 2.40 2.05 11.41
N ARG A 80 2.44 0.97 12.15
CA ARG A 80 2.84 1.00 13.57
C ARG A 80 4.31 1.34 13.77
N ALA A 81 5.15 1.14 12.76
CA ALA A 81 6.58 1.37 12.83
C ALA A 81 7.04 2.60 12.03
N LEU A 82 6.20 3.11 11.13
CA LEU A 82 6.54 4.26 10.30
C LEU A 82 6.47 5.57 11.08
N GLU A 83 7.46 6.43 10.89
CA GLU A 83 7.47 7.76 11.46
C GLU A 83 6.95 8.82 10.48
N LEU A 84 7.19 8.61 9.19
CA LEU A 84 6.67 9.51 8.16
C LEU A 84 5.16 9.31 7.98
N PRO A 85 4.44 10.37 7.58
CA PRO A 85 2.99 10.26 7.33
C PRO A 85 2.72 9.57 5.99
N VAL A 86 2.60 8.26 6.03
CA VAL A 86 2.43 7.44 4.83
C VAL A 86 0.95 7.18 4.57
N ARG A 87 0.52 7.49 3.34
CA ARG A 87 -0.82 7.11 2.87
C ARG A 87 -0.74 5.72 2.27
N MET A 88 -1.73 4.89 2.56
CA MET A 88 -1.80 3.53 2.03
C MET A 88 -3.15 3.25 1.42
N GLY A 89 -3.13 2.58 0.26
CA GLY A 89 -4.34 2.16 -0.43
C GLY A 89 -4.23 0.69 -0.83
N ILE A 90 -5.32 -0.05 -0.64
CA ILE A 90 -5.39 -1.47 -0.95
C ILE A 90 -6.57 -1.73 -1.88
N ALA A 91 -6.32 -2.46 -2.95
CA ALA A 91 -7.36 -2.88 -3.91
C ALA A 91 -7.07 -4.28 -4.41
N THR A 92 -8.14 -5.02 -4.72
CA THR A 92 -8.06 -6.41 -5.19
C THR A 92 -8.75 -6.54 -6.53
N GLY A 93 -8.13 -7.24 -7.47
CA GLY A 93 -8.71 -7.47 -8.78
C GLY A 93 -7.78 -8.27 -9.67
N GLU A 94 -8.24 -8.54 -10.89
CA GLU A 94 -7.43 -9.24 -11.87
C GLU A 94 -6.31 -8.35 -12.38
N ALA A 95 -5.12 -8.90 -12.47
CA ALA A 95 -3.95 -8.23 -12.99
C ALA A 95 -3.10 -9.17 -13.80
N GLU A 96 -2.49 -8.63 -14.84
CA GLU A 96 -1.55 -9.37 -15.67
C GLU A 96 -0.13 -9.12 -15.16
N LEU A 97 0.60 -10.20 -14.91
CA LEU A 97 2.00 -10.13 -14.52
C LEU A 97 2.86 -10.36 -15.76
N ARG A 98 3.68 -9.36 -16.10
CA ARG A 98 4.62 -9.45 -17.22
C ARG A 98 5.97 -8.89 -16.81
N GLU A 99 7.02 -9.72 -16.91
CA GLU A 99 8.40 -9.31 -16.65
C GLU A 99 8.56 -8.59 -15.29
N GLY A 100 7.91 -9.13 -14.27
CA GLY A 100 8.04 -8.59 -12.92
C GLY A 100 7.19 -7.36 -12.63
N ASP A 101 6.40 -6.88 -13.59
CA ASP A 101 5.50 -5.76 -13.40
C ASP A 101 4.05 -6.16 -13.62
N TYR A 102 3.13 -5.38 -13.07
CA TYR A 102 1.70 -5.67 -13.11
C TYR A 102 0.95 -4.65 -13.95
N PHE A 103 -0.08 -5.14 -14.64
CA PHE A 103 -0.93 -4.33 -15.50
C PHE A 103 -2.40 -4.68 -15.26
N GLY A 104 -3.24 -3.67 -15.24
CA GLY A 104 -4.68 -3.85 -15.05
C GLY A 104 -5.31 -2.65 -14.35
N ALA A 105 -6.65 -2.56 -14.44
CA ALA A 105 -7.41 -1.46 -13.85
C ALA A 105 -7.28 -1.42 -12.32
N VAL A 106 -7.03 -2.56 -11.69
CA VAL A 106 -6.90 -2.65 -10.23
C VAL A 106 -5.74 -1.79 -9.72
N LEU A 107 -4.66 -1.63 -10.49
CA LEU A 107 -3.53 -0.78 -10.09
C LEU A 107 -3.92 0.69 -10.03
N ASN A 108 -4.69 1.16 -11.02
CA ASN A 108 -5.22 2.51 -11.01
C ASN A 108 -6.15 2.74 -9.82
N ARG A 109 -6.95 1.73 -9.49
CA ARG A 109 -7.86 1.80 -8.33
C ARG A 109 -7.06 1.90 -7.02
N ALA A 110 -6.03 1.09 -6.85
CA ALA A 110 -5.18 1.14 -5.66
C ALA A 110 -4.56 2.53 -5.50
N ALA A 111 -4.09 3.12 -6.59
CA ALA A 111 -3.51 4.46 -6.57
C ALA A 111 -4.55 5.52 -6.18
N ARG A 112 -5.77 5.44 -6.72
CA ARG A 112 -6.84 6.39 -6.38
C ARG A 112 -7.29 6.25 -4.93
N VAL A 113 -7.39 5.02 -4.44
CA VAL A 113 -7.75 4.76 -3.04
C VAL A 113 -6.69 5.36 -2.11
N MET A 114 -5.42 5.12 -2.40
CA MET A 114 -4.32 5.71 -1.64
C MET A 114 -4.41 7.24 -1.62
N ALA A 115 -4.64 7.85 -2.78
CA ALA A 115 -4.68 9.30 -2.92
C ALA A 115 -5.85 9.95 -2.16
N ALA A 116 -6.90 9.19 -1.87
CA ALA A 116 -8.04 9.68 -1.10
C ALA A 116 -7.78 9.74 0.40
N GLY A 117 -6.67 9.15 0.87
CA GLY A 117 -6.36 9.06 2.29
C GLY A 117 -5.42 10.14 2.79
N HIS A 118 -5.10 10.02 4.06
CA HIS A 118 -4.15 10.89 4.76
C HIS A 118 -2.99 10.06 5.29
N GLY A 119 -1.90 10.75 5.63
CA GLY A 119 -0.76 10.10 6.28
C GLY A 119 -1.18 9.35 7.53
N GLY A 120 -0.70 8.13 7.68
CA GLY A 120 -1.05 7.23 8.78
C GLY A 120 -2.31 6.41 8.54
N GLN A 121 -3.05 6.67 7.47
CA GLN A 121 -4.31 5.99 7.18
C GLN A 121 -4.12 4.85 6.19
N ILE A 122 -4.89 3.77 6.38
CA ILE A 122 -4.96 2.66 5.45
C ILE A 122 -6.37 2.62 4.87
N LEU A 123 -6.52 2.91 3.60
CA LEU A 123 -7.80 2.84 2.92
C LEU A 123 -7.90 1.54 2.10
N VAL A 124 -9.08 0.95 2.12
CA VAL A 124 -9.34 -0.34 1.48
C VAL A 124 -10.49 -0.17 0.49
N ALA A 125 -10.29 -0.55 -0.75
CA ALA A 125 -11.34 -0.51 -1.77
C ALA A 125 -12.41 -1.55 -1.46
N ASP A 126 -13.64 -1.33 -1.97
CA ASP A 126 -14.75 -2.26 -1.79
C ASP A 126 -14.39 -3.67 -2.25
N SER A 127 -13.64 -3.77 -3.34
CA SER A 127 -13.20 -5.08 -3.86
C SER A 127 -12.39 -5.89 -2.87
N THR A 128 -11.70 -5.21 -1.96
CA THR A 128 -10.93 -5.85 -0.89
C THR A 128 -11.76 -6.04 0.37
N ALA A 129 -12.49 -4.99 0.76
CA ALA A 129 -13.26 -4.98 2.00
C ALA A 129 -14.21 -6.17 2.12
N GLY A 130 -14.86 -6.51 1.02
CA GLY A 130 -15.79 -7.64 0.98
C GLY A 130 -15.15 -9.01 1.17
N LEU A 131 -13.82 -9.08 1.07
CA LEU A 131 -13.08 -10.34 1.21
C LEU A 131 -12.40 -10.46 2.57
N LEU A 132 -12.52 -9.44 3.41
CA LEU A 132 -11.89 -9.44 4.73
C LEU A 132 -12.86 -9.93 5.80
N SER A 133 -12.33 -10.63 6.79
CA SER A 133 -13.07 -11.03 7.98
C SER A 133 -12.19 -10.83 9.21
N GLY A 134 -12.79 -10.49 10.33
CA GLY A 134 -12.08 -10.28 11.58
C GLY A 134 -11.29 -8.97 11.66
N ILE A 135 -11.51 -8.05 10.72
CA ILE A 135 -10.87 -6.75 10.69
C ILE A 135 -11.95 -5.68 10.83
N ASP A 136 -11.71 -4.72 11.73
CA ASP A 136 -12.65 -3.63 11.96
C ASP A 136 -12.44 -2.55 10.90
N LEU A 137 -13.38 -2.44 9.97
CA LEU A 137 -13.36 -1.47 8.89
C LEU A 137 -14.31 -0.31 9.17
N ARG A 138 -13.91 0.89 8.76
CA ARG A 138 -14.73 2.09 8.87
C ARG A 138 -14.90 2.73 7.50
N GLU A 139 -16.10 3.25 7.24
CA GLU A 139 -16.37 3.92 5.98
C GLU A 139 -15.87 5.36 6.02
N THR A 140 -15.30 5.81 4.92
CA THR A 140 -14.87 7.21 4.78
C THR A 140 -16.05 8.12 4.46
N GLY A 141 -17.08 7.57 3.85
CA GLY A 141 -18.37 8.23 3.66
C GLY A 141 -18.46 9.29 2.57
N HIS A 142 -17.44 9.51 1.76
CA HIS A 142 -17.51 10.63 0.83
C HIS A 142 -16.72 10.53 -0.45
N THR A 143 -16.47 9.35 -0.93
CA THR A 143 -15.88 9.18 -2.26
C THR A 143 -16.80 8.36 -3.13
N GLY A 144 -16.69 8.55 -4.45
CA GLY A 144 -17.47 7.78 -5.40
C GLY A 144 -17.19 6.28 -5.38
N GLU A 145 -16.10 5.88 -4.77
CA GLU A 145 -15.70 4.47 -4.67
C GLU A 145 -15.88 3.90 -3.26
N ASN A 146 -16.37 4.72 -2.32
CA ASN A 146 -16.62 4.32 -0.93
C ASN A 146 -15.51 3.47 -0.32
N PRO A 147 -14.24 3.90 -0.35
CA PRO A 147 -13.19 3.12 0.29
C PRO A 147 -13.41 3.11 1.80
N GLN A 148 -13.00 2.00 2.43
CA GLN A 148 -13.06 1.84 3.86
C GLN A 148 -11.65 1.93 4.42
N PHE A 149 -11.52 2.19 5.72
CA PHE A 149 -10.21 2.26 6.34
C PHE A 149 -10.13 1.39 7.59
N VAL A 150 -8.92 1.04 7.92
CA VAL A 150 -8.60 0.19 9.06
C VAL A 150 -8.15 1.05 10.25
#